data_19d1a532d7b33785968ae2832b893bf8
#
_entry.id   19d1a532d7b33785968ae2832b893bf8
#
_cell.length_a   1.000
_cell.length_b   1.000
_cell.length_c   1.000
_cell.angle_alpha   90.00
_cell.angle_beta   90.00
_cell.angle_gamma   90.00
#
_symmetry.space_group_name_H-M   'P 1'
#
loop_
_entity.id
_entity.type
_entity.pdbx_description
1 polymer ?
#
loop_
_entity_poly.entity_id
_entity_poly.type
_entity_poly.pdbx_seq_one_letter_code
_entity_poly.pdbx_strand_id
1 'polypeptide(L)'
;MSLGRGGKKVISMEVPDNTWESNIRKTSLIRIDDQGVWFRSHIDGSQHRFTPEESIRVQNKIGADIIFAFDQLTTLDDSRAVQEYALERTRLWAERCLNQHSKEDQALFAVIQGANYRDLREKACRDLGQMGFDGFGIGGALEKSRIREIITWCTRKLPEEKPRHLLGISEPNDLMNAIEAGIDTFDCVSPTRVARNTAFYTPSGRKNLRRKMYRNDFSPLVEGCACYACSNFTRAYIHHLFRAKEMCAATLTSIHNEYFIVSMVDGARKAIDEGYFREYKGKILREYYK
;
A
#
# COMPACT_ATOMS: atom_id res chain seq x y z
N MET A 1 -0.18 11.38 -0.94
CA MET A 1 0.48 12.48 -1.69
C MET A 1 1.07 11.93 -2.97
N SER A 2 0.66 12.44 -4.15
CA SER A 2 1.27 12.02 -5.41
C SER A 2 2.65 12.65 -5.51
N LEU A 3 3.70 11.84 -5.57
CA LEU A 3 5.04 12.31 -5.92
C LEU A 3 5.04 12.66 -7.41
N GLY A 4 5.06 13.96 -7.72
CA GLY A 4 5.39 14.43 -9.06
C GLY A 4 6.80 13.98 -9.44
N ARG A 5 7.03 13.75 -10.73
CA ARG A 5 8.36 13.42 -11.28
C ARG A 5 9.37 14.49 -10.82
N GLY A 6 10.38 14.09 -10.09
CA GLY A 6 11.57 14.90 -9.82
C GLY A 6 11.84 15.34 -8.38
N GLY A 7 11.03 14.98 -7.40
CA GLY A 7 11.31 15.32 -6.00
C GLY A 7 12.13 14.23 -5.30
N LYS A 8 13.45 14.44 -5.14
CA LYS A 8 14.23 13.65 -4.19
C LYS A 8 13.70 13.93 -2.78
N LYS A 9 13.12 12.94 -2.12
CA LYS A 9 12.88 12.99 -0.66
C LYS A 9 14.25 12.95 0.01
N VAL A 10 14.70 14.07 0.53
CA VAL A 10 15.87 14.10 1.41
C VAL A 10 15.37 13.80 2.82
N ILE A 11 15.51 12.56 3.25
CA ILE A 11 15.35 12.15 4.64
C ILE A 11 16.75 12.24 5.25
N SER A 12 16.99 13.18 6.17
CA SER A 12 18.23 13.21 6.92
C SER A 12 18.12 12.25 8.09
N MET A 13 18.97 11.21 8.08
CA MET A 13 19.12 10.29 9.21
C MET A 13 20.34 10.72 10.03
N GLU A 14 20.19 10.79 11.35
CA GLU A 14 21.33 10.82 12.25
C GLU A 14 21.84 9.39 12.39
N VAL A 15 22.87 9.06 11.61
CA VAL A 15 23.72 7.89 11.90
C VAL A 15 24.80 8.41 12.84
N PRO A 16 25.12 7.71 13.95
CA PRO A 16 26.21 8.13 14.82
C PRO A 16 27.55 7.85 14.15
N ASP A 17 27.96 8.72 13.24
CA ASP A 17 29.34 8.81 12.78
C ASP A 17 29.62 10.20 12.16
N ASN A 18 30.70 10.82 12.64
CA ASN A 18 31.03 12.24 12.61
C ASN A 18 31.59 12.77 11.28
N THR A 19 31.43 12.15 10.13
CA THR A 19 32.24 12.48 8.97
C THR A 19 31.58 13.21 7.80
N TRP A 20 30.26 13.53 7.82
CA TRP A 20 29.64 14.27 6.69
C TRP A 20 28.50 15.23 7.04
N GLU A 21 28.57 15.81 8.21
CA GLU A 21 27.57 16.76 8.73
C GLU A 21 27.51 18.13 8.03
N SER A 22 28.41 18.50 7.13
CA SER A 22 28.57 19.91 6.77
C SER A 22 27.69 20.43 5.65
N ASN A 23 27.03 19.60 4.82
CA ASN A 23 26.33 20.08 3.60
C ASN A 23 24.84 19.79 3.47
N ILE A 24 24.19 19.06 4.41
CA ILE A 24 22.78 18.67 4.27
C ILE A 24 21.83 19.44 5.21
N ARG A 25 22.35 20.27 6.12
CA ARG A 25 21.57 20.87 7.23
C ARG A 25 20.55 21.95 6.86
N LYS A 26 20.43 22.41 5.62
CA LYS A 26 19.60 23.60 5.34
C LYS A 26 18.22 23.36 4.74
N THR A 27 17.80 22.14 4.36
CA THR A 27 16.55 21.93 3.62
C THR A 27 15.73 20.69 3.98
N SER A 28 16.07 19.92 5.00
CA SER A 28 15.25 18.76 5.37
C SER A 28 13.99 19.20 6.13
N LEU A 29 12.82 18.98 5.51
CA LEU A 29 11.51 19.20 6.12
C LEU A 29 11.15 18.11 7.15
N ILE A 30 11.95 17.05 7.23
CA ILE A 30 11.72 15.88 8.09
C ILE A 30 13.03 15.50 8.79
N ARG A 31 12.96 15.31 10.08
CA ARG A 31 14.04 14.76 10.91
C ARG A 31 13.53 13.56 11.67
N ILE A 32 14.30 12.45 11.66
CA ILE A 32 13.98 11.22 12.37
C ILE A 32 15.02 11.01 13.45
N ASP A 33 14.57 10.77 14.68
CA ASP A 33 15.39 10.36 15.83
C ASP A 33 14.79 9.11 16.50
N ASP A 34 15.42 8.59 17.54
CA ASP A 34 14.93 7.37 18.22
C ASP A 34 13.61 7.56 18.93
N GLN A 35 13.23 8.81 19.21
CA GLN A 35 11.97 9.14 19.86
C GLN A 35 10.80 9.29 18.88
N GLY A 36 11.06 9.57 17.60
CA GLY A 36 10.00 9.77 16.62
C GLY A 36 10.44 10.59 15.41
N VAL A 37 9.47 11.26 14.81
CA VAL A 37 9.63 12.04 13.57
C VAL A 37 9.21 13.48 13.79
N TRP A 38 10.10 14.41 13.49
CA TRP A 38 9.80 15.83 13.38
C TRP A 38 9.51 16.20 11.93
N PHE A 39 8.46 16.96 11.68
CA PHE A 39 8.15 17.47 10.34
C PHE A 39 7.48 18.84 10.41
N ARG A 40 7.50 19.55 9.27
CA ARG A 40 6.75 20.79 9.10
C ARG A 40 5.51 20.56 8.26
N SER A 41 4.38 21.11 8.71
CA SER A 41 3.14 21.15 7.94
C SER A 41 3.39 21.88 6.61
N HIS A 42 2.94 21.28 5.53
CA HIS A 42 2.99 21.93 4.21
C HIS A 42 1.89 22.98 4.01
N ILE A 43 0.93 23.05 4.93
CA ILE A 43 -0.20 23.99 4.88
C ILE A 43 0.20 25.34 5.48
N ASP A 44 0.76 25.33 6.69
CA ASP A 44 1.02 26.53 7.50
C ASP A 44 2.46 26.63 8.01
N GLY A 45 3.31 25.64 7.73
CA GLY A 45 4.72 25.61 8.16
C GLY A 45 4.91 25.27 9.65
N SER A 46 3.85 25.01 10.40
CA SER A 46 3.93 24.61 11.81
C SER A 46 4.75 23.34 11.99
N GLN A 47 5.51 23.28 13.10
CA GLN A 47 6.34 22.13 13.43
C GLN A 47 5.54 21.11 14.25
N HIS A 48 5.60 19.86 13.83
CA HIS A 48 4.94 18.74 14.49
C HIS A 48 5.94 17.65 14.85
N ARG A 49 5.61 16.89 15.89
CA ARG A 49 6.32 15.69 16.28
C ARG A 49 5.37 14.52 16.36
N PHE A 50 5.71 13.42 15.70
CA PHE A 50 5.03 12.14 15.80
C PHE A 50 5.94 11.15 16.51
N THR A 51 5.45 10.53 17.56
CA THR A 51 6.08 9.41 18.25
C THR A 51 5.23 8.16 18.07
N PRO A 52 5.72 6.96 18.38
CA PRO A 52 4.91 5.75 18.39
C PRO A 52 3.62 5.89 19.21
N GLU A 53 3.72 6.46 20.41
CA GLU A 53 2.57 6.68 21.29
C GLU A 53 1.55 7.65 20.69
N GLU A 54 2.05 8.76 20.10
CA GLU A 54 1.18 9.73 19.44
C GLU A 54 0.48 9.12 18.24
N SER A 55 1.19 8.30 17.44
CA SER A 55 0.61 7.58 16.31
C SER A 55 -0.54 6.68 16.75
N ILE A 56 -0.35 5.86 17.79
CA ILE A 56 -1.40 4.99 18.33
C ILE A 56 -2.56 5.81 18.88
N ARG A 57 -2.28 6.88 19.65
CA ARG A 57 -3.31 7.76 20.19
C ARG A 57 -4.20 8.37 19.11
N VAL A 58 -3.61 8.80 17.99
CA VAL A 58 -4.34 9.35 16.84
C VAL A 58 -5.18 8.27 16.16
N GLN A 59 -4.60 7.11 15.89
CA GLN A 59 -5.30 5.99 15.27
C GLN A 59 -6.46 5.47 16.11
N ASN A 60 -6.28 5.41 17.45
CA ASN A 60 -7.36 5.07 18.39
C ASN A 60 -8.52 6.07 18.32
N LYS A 61 -8.24 7.38 18.14
CA LYS A 61 -9.27 8.42 17.97
C LYS A 61 -9.98 8.34 16.63
N ILE A 62 -9.28 7.96 15.56
CA ILE A 62 -9.86 7.73 14.23
C ILE A 62 -10.82 6.54 14.29
N GLY A 63 -10.52 5.50 15.08
CA GLY A 63 -11.41 4.38 15.33
C GLY A 63 -11.48 3.38 14.18
N ALA A 64 -10.40 3.21 13.40
CA ALA A 64 -10.32 2.14 12.41
C ALA A 64 -10.24 0.76 13.09
N ASP A 65 -10.81 -0.28 12.48
CA ASP A 65 -10.80 -1.66 13.01
C ASP A 65 -9.39 -2.26 13.01
N ILE A 66 -8.55 -1.88 12.04
CA ILE A 66 -7.15 -2.31 11.91
C ILE A 66 -6.26 -1.08 11.83
N ILE A 67 -5.22 -1.05 12.67
CA ILE A 67 -4.21 0.00 12.68
C ILE A 67 -2.80 -0.58 12.57
N PHE A 68 -1.83 0.26 12.22
CA PHE A 68 -0.44 -0.15 12.06
C PHE A 68 0.47 0.51 13.08
N ALA A 69 1.43 -0.27 13.59
CA ALA A 69 2.51 0.25 14.41
C ALA A 69 3.33 1.28 13.62
N PHE A 70 3.84 2.27 14.34
CA PHE A 70 4.68 3.31 13.74
C PHE A 70 6.04 2.72 13.35
N ASP A 71 6.47 2.93 12.12
CA ASP A 71 7.68 2.34 11.55
C ASP A 71 8.55 3.36 10.82
N GLN A 72 9.80 3.03 10.60
CA GLN A 72 10.70 3.84 9.79
C GLN A 72 10.81 3.27 8.38
N LEU A 73 10.19 3.95 7.41
CA LEU A 73 10.32 3.65 6.00
C LEU A 73 11.71 4.06 5.50
N THR A 74 12.38 3.13 4.80
CA THR A 74 13.62 3.34 4.04
C THR A 74 13.35 3.31 2.54
N THR A 75 14.37 3.65 1.74
CA THR A 75 14.36 3.57 0.27
C THR A 75 15.29 2.46 -0.21
N LEU A 76 15.18 2.06 -1.49
CA LEU A 76 16.12 1.09 -2.08
C LEU A 76 17.53 1.66 -2.28
N ASP A 77 17.67 2.99 -2.29
CA ASP A 77 18.97 3.68 -2.43
C ASP A 77 19.73 3.81 -1.10
N ASP A 78 19.05 3.53 0.03
CA ASP A 78 19.68 3.57 1.34
C ASP A 78 20.67 2.41 1.52
N SER A 79 21.84 2.70 2.14
CA SER A 79 22.84 1.70 2.41
C SER A 79 22.33 0.61 3.34
N ARG A 80 22.99 -0.56 3.30
CA ARG A 80 22.64 -1.67 4.20
C ARG A 80 22.70 -1.27 5.68
N ALA A 81 23.67 -0.50 6.09
CA ALA A 81 23.80 -0.02 7.47
C ALA A 81 22.59 0.84 7.88
N VAL A 82 22.09 1.70 6.99
CA VAL A 82 20.87 2.48 7.21
C VAL A 82 19.64 1.57 7.32
N GLN A 83 19.55 0.53 6.50
CA GLN A 83 18.47 -0.45 6.58
C GLN A 83 18.45 -1.20 7.91
N GLU A 84 19.62 -1.63 8.39
CA GLU A 84 19.77 -2.31 9.67
C GLU A 84 19.39 -1.41 10.86
N TYR A 85 19.84 -0.17 10.84
CA TYR A 85 19.52 0.82 11.88
C TYR A 85 18.00 1.16 11.91
N ALA A 86 17.41 1.38 10.74
CA ALA A 86 15.98 1.64 10.62
C ALA A 86 15.13 0.44 11.03
N LEU A 87 15.61 -0.78 10.77
CA LEU A 87 14.96 -2.02 11.19
C LEU A 87 14.90 -2.13 12.71
N GLU A 88 16.02 -1.88 13.40
CA GLU A 88 16.07 -1.92 14.86
C GLU A 88 15.22 -0.81 15.48
N ARG A 89 15.23 0.40 14.91
CA ARG A 89 14.35 1.48 15.35
C ARG A 89 12.86 1.11 15.17
N THR A 90 12.51 0.51 14.06
CA THR A 90 11.14 0.01 13.81
C THR A 90 10.74 -1.02 14.87
N ARG A 91 11.64 -1.93 15.25
CA ARG A 91 11.41 -2.91 16.32
C ARG A 91 11.14 -2.23 17.67
N LEU A 92 11.97 -1.28 18.07
CA LEU A 92 11.80 -0.52 19.33
C LEU A 92 10.51 0.32 19.33
N TRP A 93 10.17 0.91 18.21
CA TRP A 93 8.91 1.66 18.07
C TRP A 93 7.69 0.74 18.10
N ALA A 94 7.80 -0.46 17.56
CA ALA A 94 6.76 -1.47 17.63
C ALA A 94 6.45 -1.88 19.07
N GLU A 95 7.45 -2.08 19.93
CA GLU A 95 7.26 -2.32 21.36
C GLU A 95 6.52 -1.17 22.05
N ARG A 96 6.88 0.08 21.74
CA ARG A 96 6.23 1.27 22.27
C ARG A 96 4.77 1.39 21.81
N CYS A 97 4.48 1.03 20.54
CA CYS A 97 3.12 0.98 20.02
C CYS A 97 2.27 -0.06 20.76
N LEU A 98 2.78 -1.26 20.97
CA LEU A 98 2.09 -2.31 21.75
C LEU A 98 1.77 -1.84 23.18
N ASN A 99 2.74 -1.24 23.86
CA ASN A 99 2.55 -0.73 25.21
C ASN A 99 1.50 0.40 25.29
N GLN A 100 1.34 1.18 24.22
CA GLN A 100 0.37 2.27 24.14
C GLN A 100 -1.02 1.81 23.69
N HIS A 101 -1.12 0.71 22.94
CA HIS A 101 -2.39 0.20 22.42
C HIS A 101 -3.20 -0.45 23.55
N SER A 102 -4.45 -0.03 23.71
CA SER A 102 -5.32 -0.47 24.80
C SER A 102 -6.75 -0.80 24.38
N LYS A 103 -7.07 -0.74 23.08
CA LYS A 103 -8.40 -1.02 22.57
C LYS A 103 -8.53 -2.49 22.15
N GLU A 104 -9.42 -3.21 22.80
CA GLU A 104 -9.69 -4.63 22.52
C GLU A 104 -10.44 -4.85 21.20
N ASP A 105 -11.19 -3.86 20.73
CA ASP A 105 -11.97 -3.87 19.50
C ASP A 105 -11.21 -3.34 18.26
N GLN A 106 -9.90 -3.11 18.40
CA GLN A 106 -9.03 -2.60 17.34
C GLN A 106 -7.77 -3.44 17.21
N ALA A 107 -7.57 -4.06 16.06
CA ALA A 107 -6.38 -4.87 15.79
C ALA A 107 -5.16 -4.00 15.48
N LEU A 108 -4.02 -4.31 16.10
CA LEU A 108 -2.73 -3.66 15.85
C LEU A 108 -1.80 -4.56 15.04
N PHE A 109 -1.43 -4.13 13.84
CA PHE A 109 -0.51 -4.85 12.95
C PHE A 109 0.90 -4.27 13.04
N ALA A 110 1.91 -5.14 13.11
CA ALA A 110 3.32 -4.75 12.95
C ALA A 110 3.68 -4.53 11.47
N VAL A 111 4.69 -3.71 11.20
CA VAL A 111 5.20 -3.49 9.84
C VAL A 111 6.54 -4.18 9.65
N ILE A 112 6.60 -5.14 8.73
CA ILE A 112 7.81 -5.88 8.37
C ILE A 112 8.59 -5.07 7.33
N GLN A 113 9.73 -4.53 7.75
CA GLN A 113 10.69 -3.81 6.92
C GLN A 113 11.87 -4.72 6.51
N GLY A 114 12.89 -4.21 5.80
CA GLY A 114 14.12 -4.94 5.44
C GLY A 114 14.49 -4.87 3.96
N ALA A 115 13.83 -3.98 3.18
CA ALA A 115 14.10 -3.74 1.75
C ALA A 115 14.19 -5.06 0.94
N ASN A 116 15.25 -5.22 0.13
CA ASN A 116 15.51 -6.42 -0.67
C ASN A 116 16.46 -7.40 0.01
N TYR A 117 16.73 -7.26 1.32
CA TYR A 117 17.64 -8.12 2.06
C TYR A 117 16.88 -9.24 2.77
N ARG A 118 17.13 -10.47 2.37
CA ARG A 118 16.45 -11.64 2.92
C ARG A 118 16.66 -11.79 4.43
N ASP A 119 17.90 -11.68 4.88
CA ASP A 119 18.27 -11.80 6.29
C ASP A 119 17.60 -10.73 7.17
N LEU A 120 17.48 -9.50 6.68
CA LEU A 120 16.78 -8.42 7.38
C LEU A 120 15.26 -8.67 7.45
N ARG A 121 14.63 -9.12 6.35
CA ARG A 121 13.22 -9.52 6.33
C ARG A 121 12.95 -10.66 7.31
N GLU A 122 13.76 -11.71 7.27
CA GLU A 122 13.62 -12.84 8.17
C GLU A 122 13.88 -12.43 9.63
N LYS A 123 14.83 -11.51 9.90
CA LYS A 123 15.03 -10.94 11.24
C LYS A 123 13.79 -10.19 11.71
N ALA A 124 13.26 -9.26 10.91
CA ALA A 124 12.04 -8.52 11.25
C ALA A 124 10.86 -9.45 11.56
N CYS A 125 10.67 -10.49 10.75
CA CYS A 125 9.59 -11.47 10.98
C CYS A 125 9.77 -12.24 12.29
N ARG A 126 10.98 -12.64 12.65
CA ARG A 126 11.26 -13.32 13.95
C ARG A 126 11.01 -12.38 15.12
N ASP A 127 11.58 -11.18 15.05
CA ASP A 127 11.54 -10.23 16.17
C ASP A 127 10.10 -9.76 16.43
N LEU A 128 9.39 -9.31 15.39
CA LEU A 128 8.03 -8.81 15.52
C LEU A 128 6.98 -9.93 15.64
N GLY A 129 7.23 -11.10 15.05
CA GLY A 129 6.32 -12.24 15.11
C GLY A 129 6.09 -12.78 16.52
N GLN A 130 6.98 -12.50 17.46
CA GLN A 130 6.91 -12.92 18.87
C GLN A 130 6.31 -11.87 19.80
N MET A 131 5.99 -10.65 19.31
CA MET A 131 5.58 -9.51 20.15
C MET A 131 4.08 -9.41 20.44
N GLY A 132 3.25 -10.35 20.01
CA GLY A 132 1.82 -10.33 20.34
C GLY A 132 0.96 -9.41 19.46
N PHE A 133 1.42 -8.98 18.29
CA PHE A 133 0.62 -8.28 17.29
C PHE A 133 -0.52 -9.15 16.74
N ASP A 134 -1.63 -8.51 16.33
CA ASP A 134 -2.78 -9.20 15.75
C ASP A 134 -2.55 -9.61 14.30
N GLY A 135 -1.64 -8.95 13.59
CA GLY A 135 -1.28 -9.23 12.21
C GLY A 135 -0.01 -8.52 11.77
N PHE A 136 0.36 -8.68 10.49
CA PHE A 136 1.62 -8.18 9.95
C PHE A 136 1.45 -7.53 8.59
N GLY A 137 1.87 -6.27 8.46
CA GLY A 137 1.98 -5.58 7.19
C GLY A 137 3.37 -5.78 6.57
N ILE A 138 3.45 -6.34 5.38
CA ILE A 138 4.70 -6.39 4.61
C ILE A 138 4.83 -5.09 3.85
N GLY A 139 5.76 -4.25 4.30
CA GLY A 139 5.95 -2.88 3.83
C GLY A 139 7.37 -2.60 3.35
N GLY A 140 7.64 -1.31 3.20
CA GLY A 140 8.93 -0.78 2.80
C GLY A 140 9.15 -0.72 1.30
N ALA A 141 10.33 -0.25 0.93
CA ALA A 141 10.75 -0.24 -0.46
C ALA A 141 11.01 -1.67 -0.95
N LEU A 142 10.23 -2.07 -1.94
CA LEU A 142 10.32 -3.39 -2.57
C LEU A 142 10.68 -3.22 -4.03
N GLU A 143 11.64 -3.99 -4.50
CA GLU A 143 11.85 -4.15 -5.94
C GLU A 143 10.69 -4.95 -6.53
N LYS A 144 9.96 -4.34 -7.45
CA LYS A 144 8.71 -4.89 -7.97
C LYS A 144 8.89 -6.26 -8.63
N SER A 145 10.01 -6.48 -9.30
CA SER A 145 10.37 -7.76 -9.91
C SER A 145 10.57 -8.90 -8.91
N ARG A 146 10.87 -8.57 -7.63
CA ARG A 146 11.17 -9.51 -6.55
C ARG A 146 10.04 -9.65 -5.51
N ILE A 147 8.89 -9.01 -5.72
CA ILE A 147 7.79 -8.99 -4.74
C ILE A 147 7.43 -10.41 -4.25
N ARG A 148 7.21 -11.35 -5.16
CA ARG A 148 6.85 -12.73 -4.80
C ARG A 148 7.91 -13.41 -3.94
N GLU A 149 9.19 -13.22 -4.26
CA GLU A 149 10.32 -13.76 -3.52
C GLU A 149 10.36 -13.20 -2.09
N ILE A 150 10.26 -11.87 -1.97
CA ILE A 150 10.30 -11.16 -0.68
C ILE A 150 9.11 -11.56 0.21
N ILE A 151 7.91 -11.64 -0.34
CA ILE A 151 6.72 -12.12 0.39
C ILE A 151 6.97 -13.53 0.91
N THR A 152 7.49 -14.43 0.07
CA THR A 152 7.75 -15.82 0.46
C THR A 152 8.76 -15.93 1.61
N TRP A 153 9.77 -15.05 1.69
CA TRP A 153 10.67 -15.01 2.85
C TRP A 153 9.94 -14.65 4.13
N CYS A 154 9.02 -13.67 4.06
CA CYS A 154 8.25 -13.22 5.21
C CYS A 154 7.20 -14.26 5.64
N THR A 155 6.38 -14.75 4.73
CA THR A 155 5.26 -15.66 5.04
C THR A 155 5.73 -17.00 5.61
N ARG A 156 6.94 -17.46 5.26
CA ARG A 156 7.55 -18.66 5.85
C ARG A 156 8.03 -18.49 7.29
N LYS A 157 8.11 -17.27 7.80
CA LYS A 157 8.63 -16.93 9.13
C LYS A 157 7.57 -16.36 10.06
N LEU A 158 6.55 -15.72 9.50
CA LEU A 158 5.43 -15.17 10.27
C LEU A 158 4.47 -16.29 10.71
N PRO A 159 3.78 -16.12 11.85
CA PRO A 159 2.75 -17.03 12.31
C PRO A 159 1.68 -17.24 11.23
N GLU A 160 1.32 -18.50 10.98
CA GLU A 160 0.38 -18.86 9.90
C GLU A 160 -1.05 -18.43 10.23
N GLU A 161 -1.39 -18.47 11.50
CA GLU A 161 -2.71 -18.14 12.05
C GLU A 161 -3.02 -16.64 12.08
N LYS A 162 -2.02 -15.78 11.82
CA LYS A 162 -2.17 -14.32 11.85
C LYS A 162 -2.24 -13.72 10.45
N PRO A 163 -3.16 -12.76 10.21
CA PRO A 163 -3.33 -12.13 8.91
C PRO A 163 -2.07 -11.38 8.46
N ARG A 164 -1.80 -11.45 7.17
CA ARG A 164 -0.68 -10.81 6.48
C ARG A 164 -1.21 -9.81 5.46
N HIS A 165 -0.83 -8.58 5.61
CA HIS A 165 -1.23 -7.48 4.75
C HIS A 165 -0.08 -7.03 3.84
N LEU A 166 -0.32 -6.84 2.54
CA LEU A 166 0.69 -6.30 1.63
C LEU A 166 0.38 -4.83 1.31
N LEU A 167 1.28 -3.95 1.74
CA LEU A 167 1.11 -2.51 1.66
C LEU A 167 1.34 -1.96 0.24
N GLY A 168 0.36 -1.22 -0.28
CA GLY A 168 0.51 -0.37 -1.46
C GLY A 168 0.51 -1.07 -2.82
N ILE A 169 0.05 -2.31 -2.94
CA ILE A 169 0.07 -3.13 -4.17
C ILE A 169 -1.35 -3.41 -4.67
N SER A 170 -1.59 -3.20 -5.99
CA SER A 170 -2.89 -3.46 -6.62
C SER A 170 -2.86 -3.84 -8.09
N GLU A 171 -1.71 -4.03 -8.71
CA GLU A 171 -1.68 -4.55 -10.09
C GLU A 171 -2.15 -6.02 -10.08
N PRO A 172 -3.04 -6.45 -11.00
CA PRO A 172 -3.62 -7.79 -10.97
C PRO A 172 -2.60 -8.93 -10.88
N ASN A 173 -1.49 -8.83 -11.61
CA ASN A 173 -0.41 -9.83 -11.55
C ASN A 173 0.24 -9.89 -10.16
N ASP A 174 0.50 -8.71 -9.57
CA ASP A 174 1.15 -8.63 -8.26
C ASP A 174 0.20 -9.13 -7.15
N LEU A 175 -1.10 -8.80 -7.22
CA LEU A 175 -2.12 -9.30 -6.31
C LEU A 175 -2.23 -10.83 -6.37
N MET A 176 -2.37 -11.40 -7.56
CA MET A 176 -2.49 -12.85 -7.72
C MET A 176 -1.23 -13.61 -7.27
N ASN A 177 -0.06 -13.05 -7.50
CA ASN A 177 1.21 -13.62 -7.05
C ASN A 177 1.38 -13.50 -5.52
N ALA A 178 0.91 -12.40 -4.94
CA ALA A 178 0.96 -12.18 -3.49
C ALA A 178 0.00 -13.12 -2.74
N ILE A 179 -1.23 -13.30 -3.25
CA ILE A 179 -2.20 -14.25 -2.70
C ILE A 179 -1.60 -15.68 -2.74
N GLU A 180 -1.02 -16.08 -3.87
CA GLU A 180 -0.34 -17.39 -3.98
C GLU A 180 0.82 -17.55 -2.99
N ALA A 181 1.46 -16.45 -2.61
CA ALA A 181 2.55 -16.43 -1.63
C ALA A 181 2.09 -16.29 -0.17
N GLY A 182 0.77 -16.25 0.10
CA GLY A 182 0.20 -16.24 1.45
C GLY A 182 -0.12 -14.86 2.02
N ILE A 183 -0.53 -13.92 1.18
CA ILE A 183 -1.06 -12.61 1.60
C ILE A 183 -2.59 -12.65 1.64
N ASP A 184 -3.16 -12.10 2.71
CA ASP A 184 -4.59 -12.13 3.00
C ASP A 184 -5.31 -10.83 2.62
N THR A 185 -4.67 -9.67 2.83
CA THR A 185 -5.29 -8.35 2.62
C THR A 185 -4.35 -7.37 1.93
N PHE A 186 -4.93 -6.33 1.32
CA PHE A 186 -4.20 -5.34 0.52
C PHE A 186 -4.77 -3.94 0.71
N ASP A 187 -3.92 -2.93 0.51
CA ASP A 187 -4.35 -1.55 0.25
C ASP A 187 -3.66 -1.00 -0.99
N CYS A 188 -4.29 -0.12 -1.71
CA CYS A 188 -3.61 0.66 -2.75
C CYS A 188 -4.43 1.84 -3.25
N VAL A 189 -3.75 2.92 -3.55
CA VAL A 189 -4.34 4.12 -4.18
C VAL A 189 -4.52 3.99 -5.70
N SER A 190 -4.01 2.93 -6.35
CA SER A 190 -4.00 2.83 -7.82
C SER A 190 -5.39 2.85 -8.45
N PRO A 191 -6.43 2.16 -7.94
CA PRO A 191 -7.76 2.18 -8.57
C PRO A 191 -8.31 3.60 -8.71
N THR A 192 -8.27 4.38 -7.63
CA THR A 192 -8.74 5.78 -7.63
C THR A 192 -7.78 6.72 -8.36
N ARG A 193 -6.46 6.51 -8.26
CA ARG A 193 -5.46 7.31 -8.96
C ARG A 193 -5.61 7.20 -10.49
N VAL A 194 -5.75 5.97 -11.02
CA VAL A 194 -5.92 5.77 -12.48
C VAL A 194 -7.28 6.29 -12.94
N ALA A 195 -8.32 6.19 -12.10
CA ALA A 195 -9.63 6.78 -12.38
C ALA A 195 -9.55 8.29 -12.54
N ARG A 196 -8.89 9.00 -11.63
CA ARG A 196 -8.65 10.45 -11.76
C ARG A 196 -7.85 10.81 -13.01
N ASN A 197 -7.07 9.88 -13.54
CA ASN A 197 -6.36 10.02 -14.81
C ASN A 197 -7.11 9.38 -15.99
N THR A 198 -8.45 9.25 -15.88
CA THR A 198 -9.37 8.80 -16.93
C THR A 198 -9.24 7.34 -17.35
N ALA A 199 -8.50 6.53 -16.60
CA ALA A 199 -8.35 5.11 -16.88
C ALA A 199 -9.31 4.26 -16.05
N PHE A 200 -9.89 3.22 -16.68
CA PHE A 200 -10.73 2.24 -16.02
C PHE A 200 -10.26 0.82 -16.31
N TYR A 201 -10.51 -0.08 -15.38
CA TYR A 201 -10.17 -1.49 -15.50
C TYR A 201 -11.21 -2.24 -16.33
N THR A 202 -10.74 -3.19 -17.13
CA THR A 202 -11.58 -4.16 -17.83
C THR A 202 -10.95 -5.54 -17.76
N PRO A 203 -11.68 -6.63 -18.02
CA PRO A 203 -11.08 -7.96 -18.10
C PRO A 203 -9.92 -8.06 -19.11
N SER A 204 -9.88 -7.19 -20.13
CA SER A 204 -8.82 -7.10 -21.14
C SER A 204 -7.86 -5.90 -20.89
N GLY A 205 -7.54 -5.61 -19.65
CA GLY A 205 -6.60 -4.57 -19.28
C GLY A 205 -7.23 -3.19 -19.05
N ARG A 206 -6.39 -2.20 -18.82
CA ARG A 206 -6.81 -0.81 -18.59
C ARG A 206 -7.13 -0.08 -19.88
N LYS A 207 -8.24 0.65 -19.90
CA LYS A 207 -8.66 1.49 -21.04
C LYS A 207 -8.78 2.94 -20.61
N ASN A 208 -8.67 3.88 -21.56
CA ASN A 208 -8.69 5.31 -21.27
C ASN A 208 -9.92 5.97 -21.87
N LEU A 209 -10.78 6.54 -21.02
CA LEU A 209 -12.04 7.18 -21.40
C LEU A 209 -11.90 8.47 -22.22
N ARG A 210 -10.70 9.06 -22.35
CA ARG A 210 -10.47 10.21 -23.25
C ARG A 210 -10.53 9.87 -24.73
N ARG A 211 -10.45 8.58 -25.11
CA ARG A 211 -10.48 8.15 -26.51
C ARG A 211 -11.80 8.52 -27.18
N LYS A 212 -11.74 9.08 -28.40
CA LYS A 212 -12.91 9.52 -29.18
C LYS A 212 -13.96 8.43 -29.42
N MET A 213 -13.53 7.16 -29.45
CA MET A 213 -14.44 6.02 -29.63
C MET A 213 -15.55 5.93 -28.58
N TYR A 214 -15.31 6.47 -27.36
CA TYR A 214 -16.30 6.45 -26.30
C TYR A 214 -17.33 7.59 -26.37
N ARG A 215 -17.20 8.54 -27.30
CA ARG A 215 -18.09 9.71 -27.40
C ARG A 215 -19.56 9.31 -27.59
N ASN A 216 -19.81 8.26 -28.37
CA ASN A 216 -21.15 7.77 -28.69
C ASN A 216 -21.31 6.28 -28.28
N ASP A 217 -20.55 5.83 -27.28
CA ASP A 217 -20.61 4.46 -26.77
C ASP A 217 -21.57 4.43 -25.57
N PHE A 218 -22.79 3.98 -25.80
CA PHE A 218 -23.85 3.94 -24.78
C PHE A 218 -23.84 2.65 -23.94
N SER A 219 -22.82 1.81 -24.09
CA SER A 219 -22.63 0.65 -23.20
C SER A 219 -22.05 1.05 -21.84
N PRO A 220 -22.17 0.20 -20.80
CA PRO A 220 -21.52 0.41 -19.50
C PRO A 220 -20.00 0.35 -19.63
N LEU A 221 -19.25 0.75 -18.58
CA LEU A 221 -17.79 0.64 -18.57
C LEU A 221 -17.34 -0.79 -18.86
N VAL A 222 -18.00 -1.78 -18.25
CA VAL A 222 -17.79 -3.21 -18.51
C VAL A 222 -19.17 -3.89 -18.54
N GLU A 223 -19.47 -4.65 -19.60
CA GLU A 223 -20.68 -5.45 -19.72
C GLU A 223 -20.75 -6.49 -18.61
N GLY A 224 -21.93 -6.64 -17.99
CA GLY A 224 -22.15 -7.57 -16.90
C GLY A 224 -21.58 -7.14 -15.55
N CYS A 225 -20.94 -5.98 -15.46
CA CYS A 225 -20.44 -5.44 -14.18
C CYS A 225 -21.62 -4.85 -13.36
N ALA A 226 -21.78 -5.32 -12.12
CA ALA A 226 -22.86 -4.91 -11.22
C ALA A 226 -22.55 -3.66 -10.38
N CYS A 227 -21.40 -2.98 -10.59
CA CYS A 227 -21.10 -1.76 -9.84
C CYS A 227 -22.07 -0.63 -10.15
N TYR A 228 -22.25 0.30 -9.20
CA TYR A 228 -23.16 1.44 -9.36
C TYR A 228 -22.91 2.22 -10.66
N ALA A 229 -21.65 2.45 -11.03
CA ALA A 229 -21.31 3.20 -12.23
C ALA A 229 -21.77 2.47 -13.52
N CYS A 230 -21.55 1.16 -13.62
CA CYS A 230 -21.95 0.37 -14.79
C CYS A 230 -23.47 0.16 -14.88
N SER A 231 -24.15 0.05 -13.74
CA SER A 231 -25.60 -0.16 -13.70
C SER A 231 -26.41 1.09 -14.07
N ASN A 232 -25.82 2.29 -13.93
CA ASN A 232 -26.57 3.54 -14.08
C ASN A 232 -26.03 4.49 -15.16
N PHE A 233 -24.79 4.30 -15.64
CA PHE A 233 -24.15 5.26 -16.54
C PHE A 233 -23.44 4.57 -17.70
N THR A 234 -23.36 5.28 -18.83
CA THR A 234 -22.70 4.82 -20.06
C THR A 234 -21.29 5.37 -20.17
N ARG A 235 -20.46 4.72 -21.00
CA ARG A 235 -19.12 5.23 -21.36
C ARG A 235 -19.21 6.61 -21.98
N ALA A 236 -20.21 6.87 -22.84
CA ALA A 236 -20.43 8.17 -23.47
C ALA A 236 -20.66 9.26 -22.42
N TYR A 237 -21.50 9.00 -21.42
CA TYR A 237 -21.77 9.95 -20.34
C TYR A 237 -20.50 10.27 -19.52
N ILE A 238 -19.80 9.24 -19.06
CA ILE A 238 -18.59 9.42 -18.26
C ILE A 238 -17.47 10.09 -19.09
N HIS A 239 -17.34 9.73 -20.38
CA HIS A 239 -16.46 10.42 -21.33
C HIS A 239 -16.80 11.92 -21.43
N HIS A 240 -18.09 12.26 -21.55
CA HIS A 240 -18.55 13.65 -21.58
C HIS A 240 -18.17 14.39 -20.30
N LEU A 241 -18.41 13.81 -19.12
CA LEU A 241 -18.05 14.40 -17.83
C LEU A 241 -16.53 14.68 -17.73
N PHE A 242 -15.67 13.77 -18.19
CA PHE A 242 -14.22 14.02 -18.25
C PHE A 242 -13.85 15.17 -19.22
N ARG A 243 -14.58 15.30 -20.33
CA ARG A 243 -14.39 16.41 -21.29
C ARG A 243 -14.84 17.74 -20.70
N ALA A 244 -15.92 17.73 -19.94
CA ALA A 244 -16.44 18.89 -19.22
C ALA A 244 -15.62 19.22 -17.95
N LYS A 245 -14.64 18.39 -17.56
CA LYS A 245 -13.83 18.50 -16.34
C LYS A 245 -14.64 18.40 -15.06
N GLU A 246 -15.74 17.67 -15.08
CA GLU A 246 -16.58 17.40 -13.92
C GLU A 246 -15.90 16.38 -13.00
N MET A 247 -15.82 16.66 -11.69
CA MET A 247 -15.23 15.75 -10.69
C MET A 247 -16.00 14.43 -10.58
N CYS A 248 -17.29 14.42 -10.84
CA CYS A 248 -18.14 13.23 -10.84
C CYS A 248 -17.63 12.14 -11.78
N ALA A 249 -16.97 12.49 -12.89
CA ALA A 249 -16.31 11.51 -13.78
C ALA A 249 -15.31 10.64 -13.06
N ALA A 250 -14.43 11.25 -12.25
CA ALA A 250 -13.43 10.54 -11.48
C ALA A 250 -14.06 9.68 -10.38
N THR A 251 -15.12 10.17 -9.73
CA THR A 251 -15.88 9.43 -8.71
C THR A 251 -16.50 8.17 -9.29
N LEU A 252 -17.27 8.29 -10.38
CA LEU A 252 -17.91 7.13 -11.04
C LEU A 252 -16.89 6.10 -11.54
N THR A 253 -15.79 6.58 -12.11
CA THR A 253 -14.71 5.70 -12.56
C THR A 253 -13.99 5.03 -11.38
N SER A 254 -13.83 5.72 -10.23
CA SER A 254 -13.25 5.13 -9.01
C SER A 254 -14.15 4.03 -8.46
N ILE A 255 -15.46 4.25 -8.36
CA ILE A 255 -16.42 3.23 -7.91
C ILE A 255 -16.30 1.96 -8.76
N HIS A 256 -16.19 2.10 -10.08
CA HIS A 256 -15.99 0.94 -10.95
C HIS A 256 -14.66 0.26 -10.73
N ASN A 257 -13.57 1.02 -10.63
CA ASN A 257 -12.23 0.47 -10.48
C ASN A 257 -12.04 -0.27 -9.14
N GLU A 258 -12.57 0.29 -8.05
CA GLU A 258 -12.59 -0.37 -6.74
C GLU A 258 -13.38 -1.68 -6.82
N TYR A 259 -14.61 -1.63 -7.34
CA TYR A 259 -15.44 -2.82 -7.52
C TYR A 259 -14.72 -3.90 -8.34
N PHE A 260 -14.03 -3.52 -9.42
CA PHE A 260 -13.29 -4.47 -10.27
C PHE A 260 -12.20 -5.20 -9.49
N ILE A 261 -11.37 -4.46 -8.73
CA ILE A 261 -10.26 -5.06 -7.95
C ILE A 261 -10.81 -5.90 -6.79
N VAL A 262 -11.80 -5.40 -6.05
CA VAL A 262 -12.42 -6.14 -4.94
C VAL A 262 -13.04 -7.44 -5.46
N SER A 263 -13.85 -7.38 -6.54
CA SER A 263 -14.47 -8.57 -7.13
C SER A 263 -13.43 -9.61 -7.61
N MET A 264 -12.30 -9.15 -8.12
CA MET A 264 -11.21 -10.04 -8.53
C MET A 264 -10.58 -10.76 -7.32
N VAL A 265 -10.38 -10.06 -6.20
CA VAL A 265 -9.83 -10.66 -4.98
C VAL A 265 -10.85 -11.59 -4.31
N ASP A 266 -12.14 -11.21 -4.29
CA ASP A 266 -13.22 -12.07 -3.79
C ASP A 266 -13.35 -13.37 -4.63
N GLY A 267 -13.19 -13.25 -5.95
CA GLY A 267 -13.11 -14.41 -6.83
C GLY A 267 -11.90 -15.30 -6.52
N ALA A 268 -10.77 -14.71 -6.17
CA ALA A 268 -9.59 -15.48 -5.74
C ALA A 268 -9.83 -16.21 -4.42
N ARG A 269 -10.48 -15.56 -3.43
CA ARG A 269 -10.88 -16.20 -2.16
C ARG A 269 -11.77 -17.41 -2.41
N LYS A 270 -12.84 -17.22 -3.20
CA LYS A 270 -13.73 -18.33 -3.59
C LYS A 270 -12.98 -19.46 -4.28
N ALA A 271 -12.06 -19.14 -5.19
CA ALA A 271 -11.28 -20.13 -5.90
C ALA A 271 -10.29 -20.91 -4.99
N ILE A 272 -9.83 -20.29 -3.89
CA ILE A 272 -9.04 -20.97 -2.85
C ILE A 272 -9.93 -21.95 -2.09
N ASP A 273 -11.09 -21.51 -1.60
CA ASP A 273 -12.04 -22.32 -0.84
C ASP A 273 -12.53 -23.53 -1.65
N GLU A 274 -12.71 -23.37 -2.96
CA GLU A 274 -13.15 -24.43 -3.87
C GLU A 274 -12.00 -25.22 -4.54
N GLY A 275 -10.73 -24.88 -4.25
CA GLY A 275 -9.54 -25.66 -4.66
C GLY A 275 -9.06 -25.43 -6.10
N TYR A 276 -9.54 -24.38 -6.82
CA TYR A 276 -9.15 -24.12 -8.22
C TYR A 276 -8.42 -22.76 -8.43
N PHE A 277 -7.80 -22.22 -7.40
CA PHE A 277 -7.14 -20.91 -7.47
C PHE A 277 -6.12 -20.77 -8.61
N ARG A 278 -5.34 -21.82 -8.92
CA ARG A 278 -4.34 -21.75 -10.01
C ARG A 278 -4.99 -21.53 -11.38
N GLU A 279 -6.12 -22.17 -11.61
CA GLU A 279 -6.90 -22.03 -12.85
C GLU A 279 -7.50 -20.60 -12.95
N TYR A 280 -8.10 -20.14 -11.85
CA TYR A 280 -8.65 -18.79 -11.73
C TYR A 280 -7.58 -17.73 -12.02
N LYS A 281 -6.43 -17.78 -11.31
CA LYS A 281 -5.28 -16.91 -11.53
C LYS A 281 -4.84 -16.93 -12.99
N GLY A 282 -4.65 -18.11 -13.57
CA GLY A 282 -4.23 -18.28 -14.97
C GLY A 282 -5.21 -17.67 -15.96
N LYS A 283 -6.53 -17.81 -15.73
CA LYS A 283 -7.58 -17.19 -16.57
C LYS A 283 -7.51 -15.66 -16.48
N ILE A 284 -7.57 -15.09 -15.27
CA ILE A 284 -7.55 -13.64 -15.05
C ILE A 284 -6.33 -12.98 -15.71
N LEU A 285 -5.14 -13.53 -15.50
CA LEU A 285 -3.91 -12.94 -16.03
C LEU A 285 -3.81 -13.04 -17.55
N ARG A 286 -4.23 -14.16 -18.14
CA ARG A 286 -4.28 -14.28 -19.59
C ARG A 286 -5.26 -13.32 -20.25
N GLU A 287 -6.41 -13.07 -19.63
CA GLU A 287 -7.41 -12.14 -20.16
C GLU A 287 -6.96 -10.69 -20.00
N TYR A 288 -6.39 -10.34 -18.86
CA TYR A 288 -6.02 -8.96 -18.53
C TYR A 288 -4.80 -8.46 -19.31
N TYR A 289 -3.82 -9.32 -19.59
CA TYR A 289 -2.55 -8.95 -20.25
C TYR A 289 -2.46 -9.37 -21.72
N LYS A 290 -3.59 -9.70 -22.36
CA LYS A 290 -3.69 -9.82 -23.83
C LYS A 290 -3.47 -8.43 -24.44
#